data_3564d4ae21d3e99d2a860c7c7c8ba775
#
_entry.id   3564d4ae21d3e99d2a860c7c7c8ba775
#
_cell.length_a   1.000
_cell.length_b   1.000
_cell.length_c   1.000
_cell.angle_alpha   90.00
_cell.angle_beta   90.00
_cell.angle_gamma   90.00
#
_symmetry.space_group_name_H-M   'P 1'
#
loop_
_entity.id
_entity.type
_entity.pdbx_description
1 polymer ?
#
loop_
_entity_poly.entity_id
_entity_poly.type
_entity_poly.pdbx_seq_one_letter_code
_entity_poly.pdbx_strand_id
1 'polypeptide(L)' 'MKLAAIDLGSNSFRLEIARVEGERIITEGSWKETIRLAAGIDKDGNLTPEAQNRGLNALARIAEKIRGMPRNH' A
#
# COMPACT_ATOMS: atom_id res chain seq x y z
N MET A 1 -15.08 -12.45 7.29
CA MET A 1 -13.62 -12.27 7.38
C MET A 1 -13.19 -11.15 6.46
N LYS A 2 -12.34 -10.30 6.94
CA LYS A 2 -11.79 -9.22 6.12
C LYS A 2 -10.33 -9.48 5.78
N LEU A 3 -9.95 -9.11 4.56
CA LEU A 3 -8.59 -9.25 4.07
C LEU A 3 -8.08 -7.91 3.60
N ALA A 4 -6.80 -7.67 3.82
CA ALA A 4 -6.11 -6.52 3.25
C ALA A 4 -5.00 -7.03 2.34
N ALA A 5 -4.98 -6.57 1.10
CA ALA A 5 -3.94 -6.89 0.15
C ALA A 5 -3.16 -5.62 -0.17
N ILE A 6 -1.86 -5.68 -0.01
CA ILE A 6 -0.98 -4.55 -0.27
C ILE A 6 -0.06 -4.92 -1.43
N ASP A 7 -0.05 -4.07 -2.46
CA ASP A 7 0.82 -4.24 -3.61
C ASP A 7 1.78 -3.06 -3.65
N LEU A 8 3.07 -3.35 -3.50
CA LEU A 8 4.12 -2.33 -3.48
C LEU A 8 4.87 -2.36 -4.80
N GLY A 9 4.46 -1.51 -5.73
CA GLY A 9 5.14 -1.38 -7.01
C GLY A 9 6.19 -0.28 -6.98
N SER A 10 6.98 -0.19 -8.04
CA SER A 10 8.03 0.82 -8.14
C SER A 10 7.49 2.24 -8.32
N ASN A 11 6.27 2.38 -8.80
CA ASN A 11 5.67 3.69 -9.05
C ASN A 11 4.50 4.00 -8.14
N SER A 12 3.79 2.99 -7.65
CA SER A 12 2.63 3.22 -6.81
C SER A 12 2.44 2.08 -5.81
N PHE A 13 1.86 2.42 -4.68
CA PHE A 13 1.44 1.46 -3.67
C PHE A 13 -0.07 1.36 -3.72
N ARG A 14 -0.59 0.16 -3.57
CA ARG A 14 -2.02 -0.10 -3.61
C ARG A 14 -2.45 -0.91 -2.40
N LEU A 15 -3.58 -0.54 -1.83
CA LEU A 15 -4.23 -1.29 -0.77
C LEU A 15 -5.64 -1.65 -1.24
N GLU A 16 -6.01 -2.91 -1.08
CA GLU A 16 -7.40 -3.33 -1.29
C GLU A 16 -7.90 -4.00 -0.02
N ILE A 17 -9.11 -3.64 0.38
CA ILE A 17 -9.78 -4.24 1.52
C ILE A 17 -10.97 -5.00 0.98
N ALA A 18 -11.04 -6.28 1.31
CA ALA A 18 -12.10 -7.15 0.84
C ALA A 18 -12.72 -7.91 2.00
N ARG A 19 -13.98 -8.23 1.85
CA ARG A 19 -14.72 -9.07 2.80
C ARG A 19 -15.02 -10.39 2.13
N VAL A 20 -14.77 -11.47 2.86
CA VAL A 20 -15.10 -12.82 2.37
C VAL A 20 -16.38 -13.28 3.05
N GLU A 21 -17.38 -13.61 2.24
CA GLU A 21 -18.66 -14.13 2.71
C GLU A 21 -18.95 -15.43 1.95
N GLY A 22 -18.77 -16.58 2.63
CA GLY A 22 -18.92 -17.87 1.98
C GLY A 22 -17.91 -18.01 0.85
N GLU A 23 -18.38 -18.17 -0.37
CA GLU A 23 -17.53 -18.29 -1.55
C GLU A 23 -17.37 -16.96 -2.30
N ARG A 24 -17.90 -15.86 -1.75
CA ARG A 24 -17.87 -14.56 -2.40
C ARG A 24 -16.81 -13.67 -1.78
N ILE A 25 -16.11 -12.94 -2.63
CA ILE A 25 -15.14 -11.92 -2.21
C ILE A 25 -15.70 -10.58 -2.65
N ILE A 26 -15.93 -9.70 -1.68
CA ILE A 26 -16.52 -8.38 -1.94
C ILE A 26 -15.48 -7.32 -1.60
N THR A 27 -15.10 -6.52 -2.60
CA THR A 27 -14.19 -5.41 -2.37
C THR A 27 -14.93 -4.29 -1.65
N GLU A 28 -14.45 -3.93 -0.46
CA GLU A 28 -15.09 -2.90 0.35
C GLU A 28 -14.42 -1.54 0.16
N GLY A 29 -13.15 -1.53 -0.21
CA GLY A 29 -12.45 -0.28 -0.43
C GLY A 29 -11.11 -0.51 -1.09
N SER A 30 -10.62 0.54 -1.72
CA SER A 30 -9.29 0.51 -2.32
C SER A 30 -8.63 1.86 -2.14
N TRP A 31 -7.31 1.83 -2.11
CA TRP A 31 -6.48 3.01 -1.96
C TRP A 31 -5.27 2.83 -2.86
N LYS A 32 -4.96 3.84 -3.63
CA LYS A 32 -3.77 3.82 -4.46
C LYS A 32 -3.03 5.14 -4.28
N GLU A 33 -1.73 5.06 -4.11
CA GLU A 33 -0.90 6.24 -3.98
C GLU A 33 0.27 6.13 -4.94
N THR A 34 0.43 7.14 -5.80
CA THR A 34 1.53 7.19 -6.75
C THR A 34 2.75 7.79 -6.05
N ILE A 35 3.82 7.00 -5.96
CA ILE A 35 5.02 7.35 -5.20
C ILE A 35 6.17 7.72 -6.14
N ARG A 36 6.25 7.06 -7.30
CA ARG A 36 7.29 7.24 -8.30
C ARG A 36 8.69 7.00 -7.73
N LEU A 37 8.86 5.86 -7.06
CA LEU A 37 10.18 5.52 -6.51
C LEU A 37 11.23 5.41 -7.60
N ALA A 38 10.86 4.86 -8.76
CA ALA A 38 11.81 4.70 -9.86
C ALA A 38 12.36 6.04 -10.34
N ALA A 39 11.57 7.11 -10.28
CA ALA A 39 12.03 8.45 -10.65
C ALA A 39 12.97 9.06 -9.61
N GLY A 40 13.04 8.47 -8.42
CA GLY A 40 13.90 8.92 -7.34
C GLY A 40 15.20 8.14 -7.22
N ILE A 41 15.56 7.35 -8.24
CA ILE A 41 16.83 6.63 -8.24
C ILE A 41 17.90 7.54 -8.83
N ASP A 42 18.99 7.75 -8.08
CA ASP A 42 20.08 8.59 -8.56
C ASP A 42 20.99 7.81 -9.53
N LYS A 43 22.03 8.51 -10.02
CA LYS A 43 22.93 7.92 -11.00
C LYS A 43 23.72 6.73 -10.47
N ASP A 44 23.82 6.58 -9.16
CA ASP A 44 24.53 5.47 -8.53
C ASP A 44 23.60 4.29 -8.22
N GLY A 45 22.32 4.40 -8.60
CA GLY A 45 21.35 3.34 -8.37
C GLY A 45 20.69 3.36 -6.99
N ASN A 46 20.87 4.43 -6.23
CA ASN A 46 20.31 4.56 -4.88
C ASN A 46 19.08 5.45 -4.89
N LEU A 47 18.13 5.16 -4.00
CA LEU A 47 16.98 6.04 -3.82
C LEU A 47 17.42 7.32 -3.12
N THR A 48 16.94 8.46 -3.63
CA THR A 48 17.20 9.73 -2.96
C THR A 48 16.45 9.79 -1.62
N PRO A 49 16.92 10.62 -0.66
CA PRO A 49 16.20 10.78 0.60
C PRO A 49 14.75 11.22 0.42
N GLU A 50 14.46 12.06 -0.57
CA GLU A 50 13.09 12.49 -0.85
C GLU A 50 12.22 11.30 -1.29
N ALA A 51 12.75 10.43 -2.14
CA ALA A 51 12.02 9.26 -2.59
C ALA A 51 11.78 8.29 -1.44
N GLN A 52 12.78 8.08 -0.58
CA GLN A 52 12.65 7.25 0.59
C GLN A 52 11.56 7.78 1.51
N ASN A 53 11.52 9.09 1.74
CA ASN A 53 10.50 9.70 2.59
C ASN A 53 9.11 9.55 1.99
N ARG A 54 8.98 9.70 0.67
CA ARG A 54 7.69 9.50 0.01
C ARG A 54 7.18 8.08 0.24
N GLY A 55 8.06 7.09 0.07
CA GLY A 55 7.69 5.70 0.28
C GLY A 55 7.29 5.40 1.72
N LEU A 56 8.10 5.88 2.68
CA LEU A 56 7.82 5.66 4.09
C LEU A 56 6.52 6.34 4.52
N ASN A 57 6.27 7.55 4.03
CA ASN A 57 5.03 8.26 4.36
C ASN A 57 3.82 7.54 3.76
N ALA A 58 3.94 6.98 2.56
CA ALA A 58 2.86 6.23 1.94
C ALA A 58 2.56 4.96 2.73
N LEU A 59 3.61 4.25 3.18
CA LEU A 59 3.43 3.06 4.01
C LEU A 59 2.76 3.41 5.34
N ALA A 60 3.10 4.55 5.92
CA ALA A 60 2.47 5.00 7.15
C ALA A 60 0.97 5.26 6.94
N ARG A 61 0.59 5.86 5.80
CA ARG A 61 -0.82 6.08 5.49
C ARG A 61 -1.57 4.77 5.29
N ILE A 62 -0.95 3.79 4.63
CA ILE A 62 -1.55 2.47 4.45
C ILE A 62 -1.72 1.79 5.81
N ALA A 63 -0.71 1.87 6.67
CA ALA A 63 -0.77 1.29 8.00
C ALA A 63 -1.93 1.88 8.82
N GLU A 64 -2.17 3.18 8.70
CA GLU A 64 -3.31 3.82 9.37
C GLU A 64 -4.63 3.24 8.91
N LYS A 65 -4.77 2.98 7.62
CA LYS A 65 -6.01 2.42 7.09
C LYS A 65 -6.24 1.00 7.57
N ILE A 66 -5.18 0.22 7.71
CA ILE A 66 -5.27 -1.18 8.16
C ILE A 66 -5.50 -1.26 9.66
N ARG A 67 -5.02 -0.28 10.42
CA ARG A 67 -5.07 -0.31 11.89
C ARG A 67 -6.48 -0.49 12.44
N GLY A 68 -7.49 -0.01 11.72
CA GLY A 68 -8.87 -0.18 12.12
C GLY A 68 -9.48 -1.54 11.83
N MET A 69 -8.74 -2.44 11.22
CA MET A 69 -9.26 -3.75 10.85
C MET A 69 -9.11 -4.77 11.99
N PRO A 70 -10.03 -5.74 12.08
CA PRO A 70 -9.87 -6.82 13.05
C PRO A 70 -8.58 -7.60 12.80
N ARG A 71 -7.97 -8.08 13.87
CA ARG A 71 -6.68 -8.77 13.77
C ARG A 71 -6.75 -10.23 13.36
N ASN A 72 -7.93 -10.80 13.35
CA ASN A 72 -8.11 -12.22 13.05
C ASN A 72 -8.59 -12.46 11.62
N HIS A 73 -8.12 -11.67 10.71
CA HIS A 73 -8.49 -11.76 9.30
C HIS A 73 -7.44 -12.46 8.45
#